data_38f7d27cec450043f397504216f464de
#
_entry.id   38f7d27cec450043f397504216f464de
#
_cell.length_a   1.000
_cell.length_b   1.000
_cell.length_c   1.000
_cell.angle_alpha   90.00
_cell.angle_beta   90.00
_cell.angle_gamma   90.00
#
_symmetry.space_group_name_H-M   'P 1'
#
loop_
_entity.id
_entity.type
_entity.pdbx_description
1 polymer ?
#
loop_
_entity_poly.entity_id
_entity_poly.type
_entity_poly.pdbx_seq_one_letter_code
_entity_poly.pdbx_strand_id
1 'polypeptide(L)'
;NIPPIATSQGDNIRSTRVGEAVILSTQVIDDGLPVTRRDQTITEDALRRRMMRPPSKLTVQKINGLFLAWNVYRGEGKVTFDPPMPKPWEDTRTAANSPWGALWLPPEIPEDGIYEVTATFDEPGTYILWTRADDGGLYHDDYITVNVTE
;
A
#
# COMPACT_ATOMS: atom_id res chain seq x y z
N ASN A 1 -12.70 -0.90 -16.18
CA ASN A 1 -11.87 -1.16 -14.99
C ASN A 1 -11.90 -2.64 -14.64
N ILE A 2 -10.75 -3.28 -14.70
CA ILE A 2 -10.52 -4.68 -14.32
C ILE A 2 -9.72 -4.67 -13.02
N PRO A 3 -9.98 -5.59 -12.06
CA PRO A 3 -9.15 -5.63 -10.85
C PRO A 3 -7.66 -5.78 -11.19
N PRO A 4 -6.78 -5.04 -10.52
CA PRO A 4 -5.35 -5.27 -10.66
C PRO A 4 -5.01 -6.70 -10.23
N ILE A 5 -3.95 -7.28 -10.77
CA ILE A 5 -3.49 -8.62 -10.41
C ILE A 5 -2.17 -8.47 -9.66
N ALA A 6 -2.12 -8.92 -8.41
CA ALA A 6 -0.90 -9.06 -7.64
C ALA A 6 -0.43 -10.52 -7.70
N THR A 7 0.85 -10.74 -7.98
CA THR A 7 1.45 -12.09 -7.98
C THR A 7 2.77 -12.03 -7.22
N SER A 8 2.83 -12.70 -6.09
CA SER A 8 4.06 -12.85 -5.32
C SER A 8 5.08 -13.68 -6.09
N GLN A 9 6.30 -13.17 -6.18
CA GLN A 9 7.39 -13.83 -6.90
C GLN A 9 8.14 -14.79 -5.97
N GLY A 10 8.53 -15.94 -6.49
CA GLY A 10 9.23 -16.98 -5.75
C GLY A 10 8.29 -17.95 -5.01
N ASP A 11 8.84 -18.67 -4.04
CA ASP A 11 8.10 -19.73 -3.33
C ASP A 11 7.02 -19.14 -2.41
N ASN A 12 5.85 -19.79 -2.39
CA ASN A 12 4.74 -19.40 -1.51
C ASN A 12 5.00 -19.74 -0.03
N ILE A 13 5.98 -20.62 0.23
CA ILE A 13 6.43 -20.94 1.58
C ILE A 13 7.89 -20.55 1.69
N ARG A 14 8.21 -19.68 2.63
CA ARG A 14 9.55 -19.17 2.87
C ARG A 14 9.98 -19.43 4.30
N SER A 15 11.30 -19.38 4.54
CA SER A 15 11.89 -19.55 5.86
C SER A 15 12.90 -18.44 6.12
N THR A 16 12.94 -17.96 7.34
CA THR A 16 13.90 -16.97 7.82
C THR A 16 14.13 -17.16 9.33
N ARG A 17 14.99 -16.32 9.89
CA ARG A 17 15.20 -16.24 11.34
C ARG A 17 14.70 -14.91 11.89
N VAL A 18 14.47 -14.92 13.19
CA VAL A 18 14.16 -13.67 13.91
C VAL A 18 15.25 -12.63 13.64
N GLY A 19 14.82 -11.42 13.27
CA GLY A 19 15.72 -10.30 12.95
C GLY A 19 16.35 -10.34 11.55
N GLU A 20 16.23 -11.45 10.80
CA GLU A 20 16.70 -11.53 9.42
C GLU A 20 15.61 -11.06 8.45
N ALA A 21 15.99 -10.19 7.51
CA ALA A 21 15.07 -9.65 6.54
C ALA A 21 14.79 -10.66 5.40
N VAL A 22 13.52 -10.80 5.03
CA VAL A 22 13.07 -11.53 3.84
C VAL A 22 12.68 -10.52 2.77
N ILE A 23 13.15 -10.72 1.55
CA ILE A 23 12.75 -9.92 0.40
C ILE A 23 11.43 -10.47 -0.13
N LEU A 24 10.43 -9.61 -0.20
CA LEU A 24 9.12 -9.86 -0.77
C LEU A 24 9.02 -9.08 -2.07
N SER A 25 8.91 -9.80 -3.19
CA SER A 25 8.74 -9.20 -4.50
C SER A 25 7.35 -9.57 -5.04
N THR A 26 6.63 -8.59 -5.56
CA THR A 26 5.29 -8.78 -6.13
C THR A 26 5.21 -8.09 -7.48
N GLN A 27 4.77 -8.81 -8.49
CA GLN A 27 4.42 -8.21 -9.76
C GLN A 27 2.97 -7.75 -9.73
N VAL A 28 2.71 -6.52 -10.18
CA VAL A 28 1.38 -5.95 -10.32
C VAL A 28 1.12 -5.67 -11.79
N ILE A 29 -0.02 -6.16 -12.27
CA ILE A 29 -0.54 -5.88 -13.61
C ILE A 29 -1.90 -5.21 -13.46
N ASP A 30 -2.11 -4.10 -14.16
CA ASP A 30 -3.33 -3.30 -14.11
C ASP A 30 -3.69 -2.74 -15.48
N ASP A 31 -4.97 -2.43 -15.73
CA ASP A 31 -5.44 -1.84 -16.98
C ASP A 31 -5.30 -0.31 -17.04
N GLY A 32 -4.76 0.30 -15.98
CA GLY A 32 -4.59 1.75 -15.84
C GLY A 32 -5.89 2.50 -15.52
N LEU A 33 -6.92 1.79 -15.10
CA LEU A 33 -8.20 2.37 -14.71
C LEU A 33 -8.49 2.11 -13.22
N PRO A 34 -9.19 3.03 -12.53
CA PRO A 34 -9.58 4.38 -12.97
C PRO A 34 -8.36 5.31 -13.09
N VAL A 35 -8.33 6.16 -14.08
CA VAL A 35 -7.22 7.11 -14.26
C VAL A 35 -7.09 8.00 -13.04
N THR A 36 -5.98 7.89 -12.35
CA THR A 36 -5.66 8.71 -11.19
C THR A 36 -5.13 10.06 -11.65
N ARG A 37 -5.67 11.14 -11.11
CA ARG A 37 -5.18 12.49 -11.40
C ARG A 37 -3.95 12.83 -10.54
N ARG A 38 -2.86 12.07 -10.69
CA ARG A 38 -1.59 12.35 -9.99
C ARG A 38 -0.99 13.71 -10.38
N ASP A 39 -1.17 14.11 -11.63
CA ASP A 39 -0.52 15.29 -12.23
C ASP A 39 -1.26 16.62 -12.02
N GLN A 40 -2.26 16.66 -11.15
CA GLN A 40 -2.85 17.94 -10.82
C GLN A 40 -1.89 18.73 -9.93
N THR A 41 -1.02 19.49 -10.56
CA THR A 41 -0.35 20.63 -9.91
C THR A 41 -1.44 21.53 -9.35
N ILE A 42 -1.72 21.40 -8.06
CA ILE A 42 -2.71 22.25 -7.40
C ILE A 42 -2.07 23.64 -7.31
N THR A 43 -2.46 24.54 -8.17
CA THR A 43 -2.03 25.94 -8.10
C THR A 43 -2.49 26.53 -6.76
N GLU A 44 -1.74 27.52 -6.26
CA GLU A 44 -2.07 28.19 -4.99
C GLU A 44 -3.49 28.76 -5.01
N ASP A 45 -3.93 29.30 -6.16
CA ASP A 45 -5.30 29.78 -6.35
C ASP A 45 -6.36 28.67 -6.33
N ALA A 46 -6.04 27.49 -6.84
CA ALA A 46 -6.94 26.34 -6.77
C ALA A 46 -7.05 25.80 -5.34
N LEU A 47 -5.93 25.81 -4.61
CA LEU A 47 -5.91 25.44 -3.18
C LEU A 47 -6.74 26.45 -2.37
N ARG A 48 -6.53 27.76 -2.58
CA ARG A 48 -7.30 28.81 -1.90
C ARG A 48 -8.81 28.68 -2.17
N ARG A 49 -9.21 28.44 -3.41
CA ARG A 49 -10.63 28.20 -3.76
C ARG A 49 -11.21 26.94 -3.11
N ARG A 50 -10.40 25.88 -2.96
CA ARG A 50 -10.81 24.65 -2.25
C ARG A 50 -11.01 24.90 -0.76
N MET A 51 -10.13 25.68 -0.12
CA MET A 51 -10.23 26.03 1.30
C MET A 51 -11.49 26.84 1.64
N MET A 52 -12.04 27.56 0.65
CA MET A 52 -13.24 28.39 0.80
C MET A 52 -14.55 27.61 0.56
N ARG A 53 -14.48 26.35 0.18
CA ARG A 53 -15.66 25.50 -0.06
C ARG A 53 -15.76 24.42 0.99
N PRO A 54 -16.99 24.04 1.41
CA PRO A 54 -17.19 22.88 2.26
C PRO A 54 -16.59 21.64 1.60
N PRO A 55 -15.92 20.76 2.36
CA PRO A 55 -15.41 19.51 1.80
C PRO A 55 -16.55 18.64 1.30
N SER A 56 -16.46 18.17 0.07
CA SER A 56 -17.45 17.29 -0.56
C SER A 56 -17.19 15.80 -0.32
N LYS A 57 -16.07 15.44 0.31
CA LYS A 57 -15.64 14.08 0.58
C LYS A 57 -15.15 13.96 2.01
N LEU A 58 -15.34 12.77 2.61
CA LEU A 58 -14.83 12.46 3.95
C LEU A 58 -13.29 12.45 4.01
N THR A 59 -12.64 12.04 2.92
CA THR A 59 -11.17 12.00 2.80
C THR A 59 -10.69 13.11 1.88
N VAL A 60 -10.68 14.34 2.38
CA VAL A 60 -10.23 15.50 1.62
C VAL A 60 -8.75 15.35 1.27
N GLN A 61 -8.39 15.63 0.01
CA GLN A 61 -7.02 15.58 -0.51
C GLN A 61 -6.35 14.20 -0.45
N LYS A 62 -7.09 13.14 -0.22
CA LYS A 62 -6.60 11.78 -0.38
C LYS A 62 -6.96 11.28 -1.77
N ILE A 63 -5.95 11.02 -2.58
CA ILE A 63 -6.09 10.50 -3.93
C ILE A 63 -5.68 9.03 -3.90
N ASN A 64 -6.65 8.14 -4.04
CA ASN A 64 -6.38 6.73 -4.22
C ASN A 64 -6.08 6.45 -5.70
N GLY A 65 -5.14 5.59 -5.96
CA GLY A 65 -4.79 5.09 -7.28
C GLY A 65 -4.12 3.74 -7.10
N LEU A 66 -3.57 3.18 -8.15
CA LEU A 66 -2.89 1.90 -8.06
C LEU A 66 -1.75 1.96 -7.03
N PHE A 67 -1.77 1.05 -6.08
CA PHE A 67 -0.72 0.86 -5.08
C PHE A 67 -0.65 -0.60 -4.66
N LEU A 68 0.48 -0.98 -4.08
CA LEU A 68 0.67 -2.27 -3.45
C LEU A 68 0.93 -2.08 -1.96
N ALA A 69 0.40 -2.98 -1.14
CA ALA A 69 0.71 -3.05 0.29
C ALA A 69 0.84 -4.50 0.75
N TRP A 70 1.85 -4.77 1.56
CA TRP A 70 1.99 -6.01 2.32
C TRP A 70 1.43 -5.84 3.73
N ASN A 71 0.78 -6.87 4.23
CA ASN A 71 0.17 -6.89 5.54
C ASN A 71 0.32 -8.27 6.19
N VAL A 72 0.17 -8.30 7.50
CA VAL A 72 0.12 -9.55 8.26
C VAL A 72 -1.32 -10.02 8.33
N TYR A 73 -1.61 -11.18 7.75
CA TYR A 73 -2.91 -11.84 7.88
C TYR A 73 -2.98 -12.67 9.16
N ARG A 74 -1.90 -13.41 9.48
CA ARG A 74 -1.78 -14.22 10.69
C ARG A 74 -0.33 -14.27 11.15
N GLY A 75 -0.12 -14.26 12.45
CA GLY A 75 1.18 -14.35 13.13
C GLY A 75 1.07 -13.68 14.49
N GLU A 76 1.88 -14.11 15.47
CA GLU A 76 1.80 -13.58 16.83
C GLU A 76 2.74 -12.41 17.07
N GLY A 77 3.92 -12.42 16.44
CA GLY A 77 4.92 -11.38 16.59
C GLY A 77 4.69 -10.19 15.66
N LYS A 78 5.45 -9.14 15.91
CA LYS A 78 5.47 -7.94 15.07
C LYS A 78 6.26 -8.19 13.79
N VAL A 79 5.71 -7.75 12.67
CA VAL A 79 6.40 -7.70 11.38
C VAL A 79 6.66 -6.26 11.00
N THR A 80 7.90 -5.94 10.66
CA THR A 80 8.31 -4.63 10.19
C THR A 80 8.60 -4.70 8.70
N PHE A 81 7.92 -3.87 7.92
CA PHE A 81 8.13 -3.75 6.48
C PHE A 81 8.98 -2.51 6.16
N ASP A 82 9.91 -2.67 5.21
CA ASP A 82 10.70 -1.57 4.68
C ASP A 82 10.69 -1.64 3.12
N PRO A 83 10.19 -0.61 2.44
CA PRO A 83 9.59 0.62 2.98
C PRO A 83 8.29 0.35 3.77
N PRO A 84 7.89 1.27 4.68
CA PRO A 84 6.62 1.15 5.41
C PRO A 84 5.45 1.05 4.45
N MET A 85 4.54 0.10 4.73
CA MET A 85 3.42 -0.17 3.83
C MET A 85 2.31 0.88 3.97
N PRO A 86 1.77 1.36 2.85
CA PRO A 86 0.64 2.28 2.87
C PRO A 86 -0.61 1.57 3.39
N LYS A 87 -1.42 2.30 4.17
CA LYS A 87 -2.72 1.85 4.65
C LYS A 87 -3.79 2.85 4.21
N PRO A 88 -4.19 2.82 2.94
CA PRO A 88 -5.11 3.83 2.41
C PRO A 88 -6.51 3.74 3.01
N TRP A 89 -6.87 2.62 3.63
CA TRP A 89 -8.12 2.47 4.40
C TRP A 89 -8.10 3.16 5.77
N GLU A 90 -6.92 3.51 6.27
CA GLU A 90 -6.76 4.34 7.48
C GLU A 90 -6.29 5.73 7.08
N ASP A 91 -6.97 6.77 7.54
CA ASP A 91 -6.51 8.13 7.33
C ASP A 91 -5.82 8.65 8.59
N THR A 92 -4.51 8.42 8.65
CA THR A 92 -3.66 8.82 9.78
C THR A 92 -3.01 10.20 9.60
N ARG A 93 -3.36 10.94 8.56
CA ARG A 93 -2.81 12.28 8.30
C ARG A 93 -3.24 13.27 9.37
N THR A 94 -2.36 14.18 9.71
CA THR A 94 -2.72 15.34 10.52
C THR A 94 -3.80 16.15 9.80
N ALA A 95 -4.84 16.55 10.54
CA ALA A 95 -6.01 17.24 10.01
C ALA A 95 -6.75 16.47 8.88
N ALA A 96 -6.70 15.12 8.92
CA ALA A 96 -7.54 14.28 8.08
C ALA A 96 -9.02 14.72 8.17
N ASN A 97 -9.76 14.58 7.08
CA ASN A 97 -11.16 15.03 6.95
C ASN A 97 -11.37 16.55 7.08
N SER A 98 -10.32 17.33 7.01
CA SER A 98 -10.41 18.78 6.98
C SER A 98 -9.91 19.34 5.65
N PRO A 99 -10.34 20.56 5.26
CA PRO A 99 -9.82 21.22 4.06
C PRO A 99 -8.30 21.45 4.08
N TRP A 100 -7.69 21.42 5.26
CA TRP A 100 -6.26 21.59 5.48
C TRP A 100 -5.47 20.29 5.61
N GLY A 101 -6.10 19.14 5.40
CA GLY A 101 -5.42 17.86 5.37
C GLY A 101 -4.33 17.84 4.29
N ALA A 102 -3.17 17.28 4.61
CA ALA A 102 -2.07 17.15 3.65
C ALA A 102 -2.50 16.31 2.44
N LEU A 103 -2.01 16.64 1.26
CA LEU A 103 -2.19 15.80 0.07
C LEU A 103 -1.54 14.43 0.33
N TRP A 104 -2.32 13.37 0.12
CA TRP A 104 -1.81 12.01 0.11
C TRP A 104 -1.97 11.41 -1.28
N LEU A 105 -0.89 10.87 -1.79
CA LEU A 105 -0.84 10.11 -3.03
C LEU A 105 -0.36 8.69 -2.72
N PRO A 106 -0.83 7.67 -3.45
CA PRO A 106 -0.26 6.34 -3.33
C PRO A 106 1.23 6.36 -3.75
N PRO A 107 2.05 5.44 -3.25
CA PRO A 107 3.43 5.28 -3.70
C PRO A 107 3.52 5.16 -5.23
N GLU A 108 4.62 5.61 -5.80
CA GLU A 108 4.85 5.49 -7.24
C GLU A 108 4.92 4.02 -7.66
N ILE A 109 4.40 3.75 -8.85
CA ILE A 109 4.45 2.43 -9.47
C ILE A 109 5.83 2.28 -10.13
N PRO A 110 6.60 1.23 -9.82
CA PRO A 110 7.83 0.93 -10.55
C PRO A 110 7.54 0.72 -12.05
N GLU A 111 8.47 1.12 -12.93
CA GLU A 111 8.29 1.04 -14.39
C GLU A 111 8.04 -0.40 -14.88
N ASP A 112 8.64 -1.38 -14.20
CA ASP A 112 8.50 -2.81 -14.51
C ASP A 112 7.30 -3.46 -13.80
N GLY A 113 6.58 -2.71 -12.97
CA GLY A 113 5.45 -3.20 -12.17
C GLY A 113 5.87 -4.14 -11.03
N ILE A 114 7.18 -4.25 -10.73
CA ILE A 114 7.70 -5.12 -9.67
C ILE A 114 7.94 -4.30 -8.40
N TYR A 115 7.24 -4.66 -7.34
CA TYR A 115 7.36 -4.04 -6.02
C TYR A 115 8.21 -4.92 -5.12
N GLU A 116 9.30 -4.36 -4.58
CA GLU A 116 10.15 -5.05 -3.61
C GLU A 116 10.04 -4.40 -2.23
N VAL A 117 9.89 -5.25 -1.22
CA VAL A 117 9.75 -4.87 0.19
C VAL A 117 10.55 -5.88 1.01
N THR A 118 11.17 -5.44 2.08
CA THR A 118 11.72 -6.36 3.07
C THR A 118 10.78 -6.49 4.26
N ALA A 119 10.69 -7.71 4.82
CA ALA A 119 9.94 -8.01 6.03
C ALA A 119 10.88 -8.58 7.08
N THR A 120 10.84 -8.05 8.30
CA THR A 120 11.62 -8.53 9.45
C THR A 120 10.67 -8.90 10.59
N PHE A 121 10.92 -10.03 11.22
CA PHE A 121 10.06 -10.62 12.26
C PHE A 121 10.78 -10.54 13.61
N ASP A 122 10.07 -10.20 14.67
CA ASP A 122 10.62 -10.09 16.02
C ASP A 122 10.43 -11.33 16.90
N GLU A 123 9.57 -12.26 16.47
CA GLU A 123 9.32 -13.51 17.19
C GLU A 123 9.31 -14.72 16.22
N PRO A 124 9.73 -15.91 16.68
CA PRO A 124 9.62 -17.12 15.88
C PRO A 124 8.15 -17.54 15.75
N GLY A 125 7.83 -18.24 14.66
CA GLY A 125 6.48 -18.73 14.40
C GLY A 125 6.15 -18.88 12.94
N THR A 126 4.91 -19.22 12.65
CA THR A 126 4.40 -19.26 11.29
C THR A 126 3.53 -18.05 11.01
N TYR A 127 3.92 -17.27 10.01
CA TYR A 127 3.23 -16.08 9.59
C TYR A 127 2.57 -16.30 8.23
N ILE A 128 1.38 -15.78 8.07
CA ILE A 128 0.75 -15.63 6.76
C ILE A 128 0.73 -14.15 6.45
N LEU A 129 1.44 -13.78 5.39
CA LEU A 129 1.44 -12.42 4.85
C LEU A 129 0.54 -12.38 3.64
N TRP A 130 -0.10 -11.26 3.40
CA TRP A 130 -0.85 -11.00 2.19
C TRP A 130 -0.42 -9.71 1.55
N THR A 131 -0.35 -9.71 0.23
CA THR A 131 -0.12 -8.53 -0.57
C THR A 131 -1.39 -8.16 -1.28
N ARG A 132 -1.71 -6.87 -1.29
CA ARG A 132 -2.88 -6.31 -1.97
C ARG A 132 -2.43 -5.31 -3.01
N ALA A 133 -2.82 -5.54 -4.27
CA ALA A 133 -2.87 -4.50 -5.27
C ALA A 133 -4.27 -3.90 -5.30
N ASP A 134 -4.36 -2.57 -5.28
CA ASP A 134 -5.64 -1.83 -5.22
C ASP A 134 -5.53 -0.62 -6.14
N ASP A 135 -6.51 -0.41 -7.02
CA ASP A 135 -6.56 0.70 -7.97
C ASP A 135 -7.41 1.89 -7.47
N GLY A 136 -7.91 1.78 -6.25
CA GLY A 136 -8.82 2.74 -5.64
C GLY A 136 -10.30 2.41 -5.86
N GLY A 137 -10.60 1.38 -6.63
CA GLY A 137 -11.96 0.88 -6.89
C GLY A 137 -12.08 -0.63 -6.73
N LEU A 138 -11.10 -1.37 -7.22
CA LEU A 138 -11.01 -2.82 -7.20
C LEU A 138 -9.67 -3.26 -6.63
N TYR A 139 -9.58 -4.50 -6.17
CA TYR A 139 -8.35 -5.04 -5.60
C TYR A 139 -8.19 -6.54 -5.86
N HIS A 140 -6.96 -7.01 -5.69
CA HIS A 140 -6.61 -8.43 -5.70
C HIS A 140 -5.59 -8.71 -4.60
N ASP A 141 -5.78 -9.84 -3.91
CA ASP A 141 -4.92 -10.31 -2.83
C ASP A 141 -4.19 -11.58 -3.23
N ASP A 142 -2.92 -11.67 -2.84
CA ASP A 142 -2.12 -12.88 -2.91
C ASP A 142 -1.47 -13.16 -1.55
N TYR A 143 -1.17 -14.43 -1.24
CA TYR A 143 -0.76 -14.86 0.09
C TYR A 143 0.51 -15.69 0.05
N ILE A 144 1.37 -15.48 1.03
CA ILE A 144 2.54 -16.32 1.28
C ILE A 144 2.61 -16.74 2.75
N THR A 145 3.27 -17.85 3.01
CA THR A 145 3.59 -18.33 4.36
C THR A 145 5.06 -18.12 4.64
N VAL A 146 5.40 -17.58 5.81
CA VAL A 146 6.78 -17.42 6.27
C VAL A 146 6.96 -18.16 7.59
N ASN A 147 7.86 -19.13 7.62
CA ASN A 147 8.25 -19.84 8.83
C ASN A 147 9.50 -19.17 9.41
N VAL A 148 9.37 -18.64 10.61
CA VAL A 148 10.43 -17.91 11.32
C VAL A 148 10.96 -18.78 12.42
N THR A 149 12.26 -19.01 12.44
CA THR A 149 12.97 -19.74 13.51
C THR A 149 13.80 -18.77 14.36
N GLU A 150 14.28 -19.25 15.50
CA GLU A 150 15.22 -18.49 16.35
C GLU A 150 16.55 -18.17 15.65
#